data_bc1699929d4df935bb6d0ad1507c131b
#
_entry.id   bc1699929d4df935bb6d0ad1507c131b
#
_cell.length_a   1.000
_cell.length_b   1.000
_cell.length_c   1.000
_cell.angle_alpha   90.00
_cell.angle_beta   90.00
_cell.angle_gamma   90.00
#
_symmetry.space_group_name_H-M   'P 1'
#
loop_
_entity.id
_entity.type
_entity.pdbx_description
1 polymer ?
#
loop_
_entity_poly.entity_id
_entity_poly.type
_entity_poly.pdbx_seq_one_letter_code
_entity_poly.pdbx_strand_id
1 'polypeptide(L)'
;MITIEDLFRKPEKINIELSPDGKTLAYLAPHKRRMNLFVKALPDGEVNQLTHGIDRDIQGYTWCNNDRLIYLKDTGGDENTRLYSVGIDGTNNLDLTPFKDVKCDIVDELENDDDHVLIQMNKRKKEFFDVYRLNVQNGQLDLIAENPGNISQWFTDHDGKLRLCVTTDGVNNSILFRETEAFTWKTVATYNFVENAIPLFFTFDNQSIYVSSNVNSDKSSLFTYDLRTGKETLLIYEHDEVDISRLMISKKRKLITGVSYYTDRLHYHFFDDEREKLQNFLDDKLPGYENSVTSFDREENSCTVHSGSDRTLGAYYYCDLKSWTLTKLFDLTPWLSENDMAEMKPIKYTSRDGLVIH
;
A
#
# COMPACT_ATOMS: atom_id res chain seq x y z
N MET A 1 -29.64 14.88 15.43
CA MET A 1 -28.94 15.98 14.69
C MET A 1 -27.47 15.66 14.81
N ILE A 2 -26.77 15.51 13.69
CA ILE A 2 -25.34 15.24 13.64
C ILE A 2 -24.58 16.50 14.04
N THR A 3 -23.61 16.37 14.94
CA THR A 3 -22.74 17.47 15.36
C THR A 3 -21.45 17.50 14.54
N ILE A 4 -20.71 18.60 14.58
CA ILE A 4 -19.38 18.69 13.96
C ILE A 4 -18.43 17.68 14.62
N GLU A 5 -18.53 17.50 15.94
CA GLU A 5 -17.75 16.52 16.68
C GLU A 5 -17.98 15.09 16.16
N ASP A 6 -19.24 14.74 15.83
CA ASP A 6 -19.55 13.41 15.28
C ASP A 6 -18.89 13.18 13.91
N LEU A 7 -18.87 14.22 13.06
CA LEU A 7 -18.24 14.13 11.73
C LEU A 7 -16.69 14.07 11.78
N PHE A 8 -16.07 14.70 12.78
CA PHE A 8 -14.61 14.74 12.94
C PHE A 8 -14.07 13.74 13.97
N ARG A 9 -14.95 12.98 14.62
CA ARG A 9 -14.55 11.91 15.53
C ARG A 9 -13.79 10.83 14.76
N LYS A 10 -12.60 10.48 15.24
CA LYS A 10 -11.78 9.41 14.63
C LYS A 10 -12.55 8.08 14.65
N PRO A 11 -12.43 7.27 13.58
CA PRO A 11 -12.92 5.90 13.59
C PRO A 11 -12.36 5.08 14.76
N GLU A 12 -13.13 4.11 15.24
CA GLU A 12 -12.70 3.27 16.36
C GLU A 12 -11.52 2.36 16.00
N LYS A 13 -11.43 1.97 14.74
CA LYS A 13 -10.32 1.16 14.20
C LYS A 13 -10.03 1.57 12.76
N ILE A 14 -8.76 1.54 12.38
CA ILE A 14 -8.29 1.82 11.02
C ILE A 14 -7.13 0.90 10.66
N ASN A 15 -6.77 0.83 9.38
CA ASN A 15 -5.64 0.05 8.85
C ASN A 15 -5.70 -1.39 9.37
N ILE A 16 -6.66 -2.15 8.85
CA ILE A 16 -6.91 -3.52 9.30
C ILE A 16 -6.22 -4.49 8.36
N GLU A 17 -5.35 -5.33 8.89
CA GLU A 17 -4.56 -6.28 8.12
C GLU A 17 -4.53 -7.66 8.79
N LEU A 18 -4.50 -8.71 7.98
CA LEU A 18 -4.27 -10.08 8.43
C LEU A 18 -2.77 -10.34 8.61
N SER A 19 -2.43 -11.17 9.61
CA SER A 19 -1.12 -11.79 9.68
C SER A 19 -0.85 -12.68 8.45
N PRO A 20 0.42 -12.93 8.11
CA PRO A 20 0.76 -13.79 6.97
C PRO A 20 0.09 -15.18 7.00
N ASP A 21 -0.17 -15.74 8.17
CA ASP A 21 -0.87 -17.03 8.33
C ASP A 21 -2.40 -16.91 8.44
N GLY A 22 -2.95 -15.70 8.38
CA GLY A 22 -4.39 -15.43 8.44
C GLY A 22 -5.06 -15.63 9.81
N LYS A 23 -4.29 -15.87 10.88
CA LYS A 23 -4.85 -16.20 12.20
C LYS A 23 -4.98 -15.02 13.14
N THR A 24 -4.33 -13.92 12.83
CA THR A 24 -4.33 -12.71 13.67
C THR A 24 -4.69 -11.49 12.85
N LEU A 25 -5.53 -10.64 13.41
CA LEU A 25 -5.89 -9.35 12.86
C LEU A 25 -5.09 -8.27 13.58
N ALA A 26 -4.38 -7.43 12.85
CA ALA A 26 -3.77 -6.21 13.37
C ALA A 26 -4.58 -4.98 12.96
N TYR A 27 -4.59 -3.95 13.78
CA TYR A 27 -5.26 -2.69 13.49
C TYR A 27 -4.78 -1.56 14.40
N LEU A 28 -5.02 -0.33 13.98
CA LEU A 28 -4.82 0.85 14.82
C LEU A 28 -6.15 1.25 15.48
N ALA A 29 -6.10 1.52 16.79
CA ALA A 29 -7.24 2.00 17.56
C ALA A 29 -6.84 3.06 18.59
N PRO A 30 -7.75 3.94 19.05
CA PRO A 30 -7.44 4.96 20.03
C PRO A 30 -7.11 4.39 21.41
N HIS A 31 -5.96 4.77 21.96
CA HIS A 31 -5.63 4.68 23.38
C HIS A 31 -5.31 6.08 23.90
N LYS A 32 -6.06 6.59 24.89
CA LYS A 32 -5.89 7.96 25.42
C LYS A 32 -5.79 9.03 24.31
N ARG A 33 -6.67 8.97 23.32
CA ARG A 33 -6.79 9.85 22.15
C ARG A 33 -5.68 9.71 21.09
N ARG A 34 -4.77 8.74 21.22
CA ARG A 34 -3.73 8.45 20.23
C ARG A 34 -3.94 7.09 19.60
N MET A 35 -3.73 7.02 18.28
CA MET A 35 -3.79 5.74 17.57
C MET A 35 -2.63 4.87 18.00
N ASN A 36 -2.93 3.67 18.45
CA ASN A 36 -2.00 2.67 18.92
C ASN A 36 -2.25 1.35 18.20
N LEU A 37 -1.27 0.45 18.22
CA LEU A 37 -1.32 -0.84 17.56
C LEU A 37 -1.93 -1.90 18.48
N PHE A 38 -2.88 -2.65 17.93
CA PHE A 38 -3.58 -3.74 18.57
C PHE A 38 -3.58 -4.96 17.67
N VAL A 39 -3.67 -6.13 18.27
CA VAL A 39 -3.91 -7.39 17.56
C VAL A 39 -5.05 -8.17 18.22
N LYS A 40 -5.71 -9.00 17.41
CA LYS A 40 -6.76 -9.91 17.84
C LYS A 40 -6.59 -11.25 17.14
N ALA A 41 -6.47 -12.33 17.90
CA ALA A 41 -6.51 -13.68 17.33
C ALA A 41 -7.91 -14.00 16.77
N LEU A 42 -7.96 -14.61 15.59
CA LEU A 42 -9.21 -14.96 14.92
C LEU A 42 -9.59 -16.41 15.24
N PRO A 43 -10.91 -16.77 15.23
CA PRO A 43 -12.04 -15.85 15.01
C PRO A 43 -12.43 -15.04 16.27
N ASP A 44 -12.31 -15.58 17.48
CA ASP A 44 -12.91 -15.03 18.71
C ASP A 44 -11.91 -14.84 19.85
N GLY A 45 -10.62 -14.69 19.52
CA GLY A 45 -9.56 -14.48 20.51
C GLY A 45 -9.63 -13.11 21.21
N GLU A 46 -8.88 -12.98 22.27
CA GLU A 46 -8.75 -11.73 23.01
C GLU A 46 -7.99 -10.68 22.21
N VAL A 47 -8.27 -9.41 22.51
CA VAL A 47 -7.57 -8.27 21.97
C VAL A 47 -6.34 -7.99 22.83
N ASN A 48 -5.18 -7.89 22.20
CA ASN A 48 -3.94 -7.47 22.84
C ASN A 48 -3.51 -6.10 22.33
N GLN A 49 -3.26 -5.16 23.25
CA GLN A 49 -2.72 -3.85 22.94
C GLN A 49 -1.19 -3.92 22.95
N LEU A 50 -0.56 -3.71 21.78
CA LEU A 50 0.90 -3.84 21.63
C LEU A 50 1.67 -2.56 22.01
N THR A 51 1.06 -1.39 21.81
CA THR A 51 1.72 -0.10 22.06
C THR A 51 0.86 0.80 22.94
N HIS A 52 1.52 1.68 23.73
CA HIS A 52 0.85 2.49 24.76
C HIS A 52 1.25 3.98 24.63
N GLY A 53 1.50 4.46 23.40
CA GLY A 53 1.85 5.85 23.13
C GLY A 53 0.72 6.82 23.51
N ILE A 54 1.09 7.94 24.16
CA ILE A 54 0.14 9.00 24.56
C ILE A 54 0.48 10.35 23.96
N ASP A 55 1.63 10.46 23.32
CA ASP A 55 2.19 11.68 22.73
C ASP A 55 1.85 11.84 21.25
N ARG A 56 2.06 10.79 20.45
CA ARG A 56 1.86 10.77 19.00
C ARG A 56 1.07 9.56 18.56
N ASP A 57 0.37 9.71 17.44
CA ASP A 57 -0.29 8.61 16.76
C ASP A 57 0.75 7.70 16.09
N ILE A 58 0.51 6.40 16.05
CA ILE A 58 1.16 5.50 15.10
C ILE A 58 0.62 5.85 13.72
N GLN A 59 1.52 6.08 12.75
CA GLN A 59 1.17 6.52 11.41
C GLN A 59 0.82 5.35 10.49
N GLY A 60 1.43 4.19 10.72
CA GLY A 60 1.23 2.97 9.98
C GLY A 60 2.01 1.81 10.59
N TYR A 61 1.75 0.62 10.11
CA TYR A 61 2.46 -0.59 10.49
C TYR A 61 2.45 -1.60 9.35
N THR A 62 3.29 -2.63 9.44
CA THR A 62 3.29 -3.81 8.58
C THR A 62 3.71 -5.06 9.33
N TRP A 63 3.33 -6.23 8.82
CA TRP A 63 3.77 -7.52 9.34
C TRP A 63 5.16 -7.86 8.79
N CYS A 64 6.10 -8.22 9.68
CA CYS A 64 7.37 -8.83 9.25
C CYS A 64 7.21 -10.35 9.08
N ASN A 65 6.54 -10.96 10.05
CA ASN A 65 6.21 -12.38 10.09
C ASN A 65 4.97 -12.59 10.98
N ASN A 66 4.62 -13.85 11.32
CA ASN A 66 3.43 -14.13 12.12
C ASN A 66 3.50 -13.62 13.56
N ASP A 67 4.70 -13.34 14.07
CA ASP A 67 4.94 -13.04 15.49
C ASP A 67 5.41 -11.61 15.73
N ARG A 68 5.65 -10.81 14.66
CA ARG A 68 6.25 -9.48 14.79
C ARG A 68 5.71 -8.48 13.78
N LEU A 69 5.49 -7.26 14.27
CA LEU A 69 5.12 -6.10 13.46
C LEU A 69 6.20 -5.01 13.53
N ILE A 70 6.34 -4.26 12.45
CA ILE A 70 7.00 -2.96 12.42
C ILE A 70 5.93 -1.88 12.44
N TYR A 71 6.18 -0.77 13.14
CA TYR A 71 5.31 0.38 13.10
C TYR A 71 6.10 1.69 12.99
N LEU A 72 5.46 2.71 12.45
CA LEU A 72 6.03 4.01 12.15
C LEU A 72 5.44 5.07 13.05
N LYS A 73 6.30 5.85 13.68
CA LYS A 73 5.91 6.96 14.56
C LYS A 73 6.98 8.07 14.52
N ASP A 74 6.55 9.33 14.56
CA ASP A 74 7.42 10.47 14.78
C ASP A 74 7.56 10.81 16.27
N THR A 75 8.46 11.72 16.59
CA THR A 75 8.68 12.20 17.95
C THR A 75 8.34 13.68 18.06
N GLY A 76 7.39 14.01 18.96
CA GLY A 76 7.05 15.40 19.24
C GLY A 76 6.47 16.21 18.07
N GLY A 77 6.16 15.59 16.93
CA GLY A 77 5.66 16.29 15.73
C GLY A 77 6.77 16.83 14.84
N ASP A 78 7.97 16.25 14.92
CA ASP A 78 9.14 16.65 14.10
C ASP A 78 9.09 16.12 12.66
N GLU A 79 8.05 15.29 12.33
CA GLU A 79 7.84 14.66 11.02
C GLU A 79 8.98 13.73 10.57
N ASN A 80 9.94 13.45 11.47
CA ASN A 80 10.98 12.46 11.25
C ASN A 80 10.47 11.09 11.72
N THR A 81 9.87 10.38 10.79
CA THR A 81 9.31 9.05 11.04
C THR A 81 10.42 8.06 11.39
N ARG A 82 10.26 7.35 12.49
CA ARG A 82 11.14 6.26 12.92
C ARG A 82 10.43 4.94 12.84
N LEU A 83 11.20 3.87 12.70
CA LEU A 83 10.72 2.50 12.70
C LEU A 83 10.95 1.85 14.06
N TYR A 84 9.92 1.18 14.51
CA TYR A 84 9.90 0.38 15.73
C TYR A 84 9.45 -1.03 15.39
N SER A 85 9.89 -2.02 16.16
CA SER A 85 9.31 -3.37 16.08
C SER A 85 8.72 -3.80 17.41
N VAL A 86 7.70 -4.66 17.36
CA VAL A 86 7.04 -5.22 18.54
C VAL A 86 6.52 -6.62 18.27
N GLY A 87 6.66 -7.52 19.25
CA GLY A 87 6.05 -8.84 19.19
C GLY A 87 4.52 -8.80 19.37
N ILE A 88 3.80 -9.77 18.83
CA ILE A 88 2.34 -9.87 18.96
C ILE A 88 1.88 -10.08 20.41
N ASP A 89 2.78 -10.46 21.31
CA ASP A 89 2.56 -10.54 22.76
C ASP A 89 2.78 -9.20 23.48
N GLY A 90 3.17 -8.15 22.74
CA GLY A 90 3.50 -6.81 23.28
C GLY A 90 4.91 -6.71 23.85
N THR A 91 5.71 -7.77 23.77
CA THR A 91 7.11 -7.77 24.24
C THR A 91 8.08 -7.32 23.13
N ASN A 92 9.35 -7.10 23.51
CA ASN A 92 10.42 -6.74 22.58
C ASN A 92 10.08 -5.53 21.69
N ASN A 93 9.51 -4.49 22.30
CA ASN A 93 9.27 -3.22 21.61
C ASN A 93 10.61 -2.45 21.52
N LEU A 94 11.16 -2.38 20.28
CA LEU A 94 12.47 -1.83 19.99
C LEU A 94 12.37 -0.62 19.09
N ASP A 95 13.09 0.46 19.40
CA ASP A 95 13.39 1.53 18.43
C ASP A 95 14.49 1.02 17.48
N LEU A 96 14.12 0.71 16.23
CA LEU A 96 15.03 0.16 15.24
C LEU A 96 15.90 1.24 14.58
N THR A 97 15.46 2.50 14.62
CA THR A 97 16.14 3.63 13.98
C THR A 97 16.32 4.82 14.96
N PRO A 98 17.08 4.64 16.06
CA PRO A 98 17.20 5.61 17.14
C PRO A 98 18.12 6.79 16.75
N PHE A 99 17.87 7.37 15.58
CA PHE A 99 18.66 8.49 15.06
C PHE A 99 17.89 9.80 15.20
N LYS A 100 18.58 10.84 15.67
CA LYS A 100 18.00 12.16 15.79
C LYS A 100 17.94 12.85 14.42
N ASP A 101 16.84 13.54 14.12
CA ASP A 101 16.62 14.31 12.90
C ASP A 101 16.75 13.46 11.61
N VAL A 102 16.43 12.16 11.70
CA VAL A 102 16.46 11.21 10.58
C VAL A 102 15.04 10.72 10.31
N LYS A 103 14.63 10.81 9.06
CA LYS A 103 13.38 10.25 8.54
C LYS A 103 13.65 8.90 7.89
N CYS A 104 12.79 7.93 8.19
CA CYS A 104 12.83 6.59 7.63
C CYS A 104 11.52 6.25 6.94
N ASP A 105 11.58 5.38 5.94
CA ASP A 105 10.44 4.79 5.26
C ASP A 105 10.78 3.38 4.78
N ILE A 106 9.77 2.52 4.59
CA ILE A 106 9.95 1.15 4.10
C ILE A 106 10.04 1.19 2.58
N VAL A 107 11.05 0.52 2.02
CA VAL A 107 11.22 0.30 0.57
C VAL A 107 10.62 -1.03 0.17
N ASP A 108 10.90 -2.09 0.94
CA ASP A 108 10.41 -3.45 0.70
C ASP A 108 10.33 -4.22 2.02
N GLU A 109 9.22 -4.90 2.23
CA GLU A 109 8.98 -5.74 3.41
C GLU A 109 9.78 -7.05 3.38
N LEU A 110 10.37 -7.41 2.23
CA LEU A 110 11.11 -8.64 2.00
C LEU A 110 10.31 -9.90 2.39
N GLU A 111 9.17 -10.12 1.76
CA GLU A 111 8.17 -11.15 2.11
C GLU A 111 8.75 -12.55 2.39
N ASN A 112 9.91 -12.88 1.80
CA ASN A 112 10.61 -14.15 1.97
C ASN A 112 11.75 -14.10 3.01
N ASP A 113 11.87 -13.01 3.79
CA ASP A 113 12.90 -12.82 4.82
C ASP A 113 12.25 -12.32 6.11
N ASP A 114 11.95 -13.22 7.03
CA ASP A 114 11.23 -12.93 8.27
C ASP A 114 12.05 -12.07 9.26
N ASP A 115 13.35 -11.85 9.00
CA ASP A 115 14.27 -11.13 9.90
C ASP A 115 14.66 -9.74 9.40
N HIS A 116 14.42 -9.41 8.13
CA HIS A 116 14.86 -8.14 7.55
C HIS A 116 13.77 -7.45 6.74
N VAL A 117 13.95 -6.13 6.63
CA VAL A 117 13.23 -5.27 5.68
C VAL A 117 14.22 -4.33 4.98
N LEU A 118 13.90 -3.87 3.79
CA LEU A 118 14.62 -2.76 3.17
C LEU A 118 13.95 -1.44 3.53
N ILE A 119 14.74 -0.51 4.02
CA ILE A 119 14.31 0.84 4.38
C ILE A 119 15.14 1.88 3.65
N GLN A 120 14.57 3.05 3.50
CA GLN A 120 15.32 4.23 3.11
C GLN A 120 15.36 5.22 4.27
N MET A 121 16.50 5.90 4.45
CA MET A 121 16.61 6.97 5.44
C MET A 121 17.66 8.00 5.07
N ASN A 122 17.43 9.24 5.52
CA ASN A 122 18.29 10.39 5.25
C ASN A 122 19.38 10.59 6.32
N LYS A 123 19.93 9.47 6.83
CA LYS A 123 20.94 9.47 7.91
C LYS A 123 22.26 10.12 7.50
N ARG A 124 22.72 9.89 6.26
CA ARG A 124 23.99 10.42 5.75
C ARG A 124 23.91 11.92 5.41
N LYS A 125 22.81 12.30 4.75
CA LYS A 125 22.48 13.70 4.38
C LYS A 125 20.99 13.92 4.47
N LYS A 126 20.56 15.05 5.00
CA LYS A 126 19.14 15.36 5.24
C LYS A 126 18.26 15.30 3.99
N GLU A 127 18.84 15.62 2.84
CA GLU A 127 18.14 15.71 1.56
C GLU A 127 18.09 14.38 0.81
N PHE A 128 18.88 13.37 1.19
CA PHE A 128 19.09 12.14 0.42
C PHE A 128 18.75 10.91 1.23
N PHE A 129 17.92 10.07 0.67
CA PHE A 129 17.48 8.80 1.27
C PHE A 129 18.29 7.64 0.69
N ASP A 130 19.21 7.12 1.49
CA ASP A 130 19.99 5.91 1.19
C ASP A 130 19.21 4.66 1.59
N VAL A 131 19.43 3.54 0.91
CA VAL A 131 18.78 2.27 1.20
C VAL A 131 19.63 1.41 2.13
N TYR A 132 18.97 0.88 3.16
CA TYR A 132 19.58 -0.01 4.15
C TYR A 132 18.74 -1.29 4.27
N ARG A 133 19.42 -2.41 4.54
CA ARG A 133 18.81 -3.62 5.06
C ARG A 133 18.79 -3.54 6.57
N LEU A 134 17.61 -3.60 7.16
CA LEU A 134 17.40 -3.47 8.58
C LEU A 134 16.97 -4.81 9.16
N ASN A 135 17.72 -5.31 10.17
CA ASN A 135 17.29 -6.46 10.94
C ASN A 135 16.23 -6.05 11.97
N VAL A 136 15.05 -6.64 11.88
CA VAL A 136 13.88 -6.28 12.71
C VAL A 136 13.94 -6.79 14.15
N GLN A 137 14.88 -7.69 14.46
CA GLN A 137 15.08 -8.26 15.79
C GLN A 137 16.02 -7.43 16.67
N ASN A 138 17.00 -6.76 16.06
CA ASN A 138 18.08 -6.10 16.81
C ASN A 138 18.46 -4.70 16.31
N GLY A 139 17.87 -4.23 15.19
CA GLY A 139 18.15 -2.91 14.61
C GLY A 139 19.48 -2.82 13.86
N GLN A 140 20.15 -3.93 13.55
CA GLN A 140 21.36 -3.92 12.73
C GLN A 140 21.04 -3.37 11.34
N LEU A 141 21.92 -2.50 10.83
CA LEU A 141 21.77 -1.81 9.56
C LEU A 141 22.95 -2.10 8.64
N ASP A 142 22.67 -2.59 7.45
CA ASP A 142 23.64 -2.77 6.38
C ASP A 142 23.29 -1.83 5.22
N LEU A 143 24.22 -0.96 4.80
CA LEU A 143 24.03 -0.05 3.67
C LEU A 143 24.02 -0.84 2.36
N ILE A 144 22.92 -0.72 1.61
CA ILE A 144 22.72 -1.42 0.31
C ILE A 144 23.00 -0.48 -0.86
N ALA A 145 22.55 0.78 -0.77
CA ALA A 145 22.79 1.76 -1.82
C ALA A 145 22.82 3.18 -1.26
N GLU A 146 23.76 3.98 -1.75
CA GLU A 146 23.78 5.43 -1.51
C GLU A 146 22.99 6.14 -2.62
N ASN A 147 22.20 7.14 -2.20
CA ASN A 147 21.56 8.07 -3.12
C ASN A 147 22.55 9.18 -3.50
N PRO A 148 22.93 9.32 -4.78
CA PRO A 148 23.85 10.37 -5.22
C PRO A 148 23.24 11.78 -5.14
N GLY A 149 21.91 11.88 -4.93
CA GLY A 149 21.22 13.14 -4.69
C GLY A 149 20.03 13.41 -5.60
N ASN A 150 19.72 12.49 -6.48
CA ASN A 150 18.64 12.65 -7.46
C ASN A 150 17.69 11.45 -7.57
N ILE A 151 17.90 10.40 -6.77
CA ILE A 151 16.99 9.26 -6.76
C ILE A 151 15.77 9.60 -5.90
N SER A 152 14.60 9.53 -6.52
CA SER A 152 13.29 9.82 -5.92
C SER A 152 12.55 8.55 -5.47
N GLN A 153 12.79 7.41 -6.14
CA GLN A 153 12.14 6.13 -5.83
C GLN A 153 13.08 4.95 -6.04
N TRP A 154 12.94 3.94 -5.20
CA TRP A 154 13.68 2.70 -5.23
C TRP A 154 12.73 1.52 -5.43
N PHE A 155 13.15 0.51 -6.20
CA PHE A 155 12.37 -0.70 -6.44
C PHE A 155 13.24 -1.94 -6.35
N THR A 156 12.70 -2.98 -5.74
CA THR A 156 13.26 -4.31 -5.69
C THR A 156 12.60 -5.23 -6.71
N ASP A 157 13.30 -6.26 -7.09
CA ASP A 157 12.69 -7.39 -7.76
C ASP A 157 12.04 -8.36 -6.74
N HIS A 158 11.39 -9.43 -7.21
CA HIS A 158 10.69 -10.39 -6.34
C HIS A 158 11.64 -11.26 -5.48
N ASP A 159 12.95 -11.14 -5.66
CA ASP A 159 13.97 -11.74 -4.79
C ASP A 159 14.53 -10.75 -3.76
N GLY A 160 13.90 -9.58 -3.63
CA GLY A 160 14.29 -8.50 -2.71
C GLY A 160 15.62 -7.82 -3.10
N LYS A 161 16.01 -7.88 -4.39
CA LYS A 161 17.22 -7.22 -4.90
C LYS A 161 16.89 -5.85 -5.45
N LEU A 162 17.64 -4.85 -5.01
CA LEU A 162 17.47 -3.47 -5.43
C LEU A 162 18.03 -3.27 -6.84
N ARG A 163 17.17 -3.32 -7.88
CA ARG A 163 17.60 -3.34 -9.29
C ARG A 163 17.05 -2.21 -10.14
N LEU A 164 16.09 -1.45 -9.65
CA LEU A 164 15.48 -0.34 -10.37
C LEU A 164 15.40 0.89 -9.47
N CYS A 165 15.59 2.05 -10.05
CA CYS A 165 15.31 3.31 -9.38
C CYS A 165 14.83 4.38 -10.37
N VAL A 166 14.14 5.38 -9.86
CA VAL A 166 13.76 6.58 -10.62
C VAL A 166 14.54 7.76 -10.09
N THR A 167 15.12 8.53 -11.00
CA THR A 167 15.79 9.79 -10.68
C THR A 167 14.99 10.96 -11.23
N THR A 168 15.18 12.14 -10.64
CA THR A 168 14.60 13.38 -11.14
C THR A 168 15.64 14.51 -11.14
N ASP A 169 15.54 15.40 -12.14
CA ASP A 169 16.26 16.68 -12.18
C ASP A 169 15.34 17.88 -11.88
N GLY A 170 14.08 17.58 -11.47
CA GLY A 170 13.02 18.56 -11.22
C GLY A 170 12.14 18.86 -12.43
N VAL A 171 12.52 18.41 -13.62
CA VAL A 171 11.77 18.55 -14.89
C VAL A 171 11.56 17.19 -15.54
N ASN A 172 12.61 16.38 -15.58
CA ASN A 172 12.59 15.05 -16.18
C ASN A 172 12.73 13.96 -15.13
N ASN A 173 12.09 12.84 -15.38
CA ASN A 173 12.28 11.60 -14.62
C ASN A 173 13.01 10.59 -15.49
N SER A 174 13.99 9.89 -14.92
CA SER A 174 14.71 8.82 -15.62
C SER A 174 14.57 7.52 -14.89
N ILE A 175 14.29 6.45 -15.63
CA ILE A 175 14.31 5.08 -15.14
C ILE A 175 15.73 4.56 -15.25
N LEU A 176 16.33 4.12 -14.15
CA LEU A 176 17.64 3.52 -14.08
C LEU A 176 17.52 2.05 -13.65
N PHE A 177 18.28 1.20 -14.30
CA PHE A 177 18.28 -0.23 -14.05
C PHE A 177 19.70 -0.77 -13.91
N ARG A 178 19.86 -1.86 -13.15
CA ARG A 178 21.06 -2.68 -13.09
C ARG A 178 20.70 -4.17 -13.07
N GLU A 179 21.46 -4.99 -13.76
CA GLU A 179 21.20 -6.44 -13.86
C GLU A 179 21.28 -7.15 -12.49
N THR A 180 22.26 -6.76 -11.68
CA THR A 180 22.41 -7.20 -10.28
C THR A 180 22.91 -6.03 -9.42
N GLU A 181 22.87 -6.17 -8.11
CA GLU A 181 23.38 -5.18 -7.17
C GLU A 181 24.90 -4.90 -7.29
N ALA A 182 25.65 -5.79 -7.95
CA ALA A 182 27.07 -5.61 -8.22
C ALA A 182 27.38 -4.67 -9.42
N PHE A 183 26.39 -4.39 -10.26
CA PHE A 183 26.54 -3.52 -11.42
C PHE A 183 26.17 -2.07 -11.12
N THR A 184 26.76 -1.16 -11.91
CA THR A 184 26.40 0.26 -11.88
C THR A 184 25.04 0.49 -12.53
N TRP A 185 24.38 1.55 -12.09
CA TRP A 185 23.12 2.00 -12.66
C TRP A 185 23.30 2.49 -14.11
N LYS A 186 22.38 2.09 -14.97
CA LYS A 186 22.29 2.54 -16.37
C LYS A 186 20.95 3.22 -16.58
N THR A 187 20.95 4.40 -17.18
CA THR A 187 19.71 5.04 -17.63
C THR A 187 19.08 4.21 -18.74
N VAL A 188 17.85 3.83 -18.55
CA VAL A 188 17.01 3.06 -19.49
C VAL A 188 16.23 4.01 -20.38
N ALA A 189 15.55 4.98 -19.76
CA ALA A 189 14.76 6.00 -20.46
C ALA A 189 14.66 7.27 -19.62
N THR A 190 14.34 8.37 -20.27
CA THR A 190 14.08 9.66 -19.65
C THR A 190 12.79 10.24 -20.23
N TYR A 191 11.90 10.66 -19.37
CA TYR A 191 10.61 11.25 -19.69
C TYR A 191 10.52 12.66 -19.09
N ASN A 192 9.77 13.54 -19.73
CA ASN A 192 9.47 14.87 -19.21
C ASN A 192 8.20 14.82 -18.31
N PHE A 193 7.76 15.98 -17.83
CA PHE A 193 6.58 16.04 -16.95
C PHE A 193 5.24 15.84 -17.69
N VAL A 194 5.22 15.85 -19.04
CA VAL A 194 4.01 15.68 -19.85
C VAL A 194 3.74 14.19 -20.13
N GLU A 195 4.80 13.48 -20.55
CA GLU A 195 4.74 12.05 -20.84
C GLU A 195 5.62 11.29 -19.85
N ASN A 196 5.09 10.26 -19.25
CA ASN A 196 5.81 9.49 -18.25
C ASN A 196 5.47 8.00 -18.34
N ALA A 197 6.44 7.15 -18.03
CA ALA A 197 6.25 5.75 -17.74
C ALA A 197 6.65 5.50 -16.29
N ILE A 198 5.67 5.35 -15.42
CA ILE A 198 5.86 5.18 -13.98
C ILE A 198 6.03 3.69 -13.68
N PRO A 199 7.19 3.23 -13.19
CA PRO A 199 7.38 1.86 -12.76
C PRO A 199 6.41 1.49 -11.63
N LEU A 200 5.79 0.33 -11.72
CA LEU A 200 4.94 -0.23 -10.68
C LEU A 200 5.69 -1.32 -9.89
N PHE A 201 6.10 -2.38 -10.57
CA PHE A 201 6.95 -3.44 -10.02
C PHE A 201 7.48 -4.35 -11.14
N PHE A 202 8.41 -5.23 -10.81
CA PHE A 202 8.94 -6.22 -11.76
C PHE A 202 7.87 -7.25 -12.18
N THR A 203 7.96 -7.75 -13.40
CA THR A 203 7.25 -8.98 -13.79
C THR A 203 7.72 -10.13 -12.91
N PHE A 204 6.88 -11.14 -12.68
CA PHE A 204 7.19 -12.22 -11.72
C PHE A 204 8.37 -13.11 -12.13
N ASP A 205 8.85 -12.97 -13.36
CA ASP A 205 10.11 -13.58 -13.84
C ASP A 205 11.35 -12.68 -13.65
N ASN A 206 11.18 -11.49 -13.08
CA ASN A 206 12.21 -10.47 -12.85
C ASN A 206 12.95 -9.99 -14.13
N GLN A 207 12.32 -10.11 -15.33
CA GLN A 207 12.96 -9.75 -16.61
C GLN A 207 12.53 -8.37 -17.12
N SER A 208 11.30 -7.97 -16.84
CA SER A 208 10.68 -6.72 -17.26
C SER A 208 10.00 -6.04 -16.05
N ILE A 209 9.37 -4.93 -16.28
CA ILE A 209 8.52 -4.27 -15.28
C ILE A 209 7.13 -4.00 -15.84
N TYR A 210 6.15 -3.87 -14.96
CA TYR A 210 4.89 -3.24 -15.26
C TYR A 210 5.02 -1.74 -15.07
N VAL A 211 4.45 -0.97 -15.99
CA VAL A 211 4.42 0.49 -15.92
C VAL A 211 3.01 1.02 -16.15
N SER A 212 2.69 2.11 -15.48
CA SER A 212 1.58 2.99 -15.84
C SER A 212 2.17 4.09 -16.74
N SER A 213 1.73 4.15 -18.00
CA SER A 213 2.32 5.04 -18.98
C SER A 213 1.28 5.80 -19.79
N ASN A 214 1.57 7.09 -20.05
CA ASN A 214 0.84 7.93 -20.97
C ASN A 214 1.72 8.38 -22.17
N VAL A 215 2.79 7.67 -22.46
CA VAL A 215 3.68 7.98 -23.58
C VAL A 215 2.89 7.84 -24.90
N ASN A 216 2.87 8.93 -25.69
CA ASN A 216 2.06 9.05 -26.92
C ASN A 216 0.53 8.88 -26.71
N SER A 217 0.04 9.10 -25.50
CA SER A 217 -1.37 8.97 -25.16
C SER A 217 -1.80 10.08 -24.18
N ASP A 218 -3.11 10.39 -24.17
CA ASP A 218 -3.71 11.29 -23.17
C ASP A 218 -3.96 10.58 -21.84
N LYS A 219 -4.14 9.25 -21.87
CA LYS A 219 -4.46 8.45 -20.67
C LYS A 219 -3.33 7.52 -20.30
N SER A 220 -3.15 7.36 -18.99
CA SER A 220 -2.22 6.37 -18.43
C SER A 220 -2.80 4.97 -18.52
N SER A 221 -2.11 4.11 -19.23
CA SER A 221 -2.48 2.72 -19.50
C SER A 221 -1.44 1.76 -18.91
N LEU A 222 -1.80 0.49 -18.76
CA LEU A 222 -0.92 -0.54 -18.22
C LEU A 222 -0.14 -1.22 -19.33
N PHE A 223 1.19 -1.20 -19.23
CA PHE A 223 2.09 -1.89 -20.14
C PHE A 223 3.08 -2.80 -19.40
N THR A 224 3.62 -3.78 -20.14
CA THR A 224 4.96 -4.33 -19.81
C THR A 224 6.02 -3.46 -20.46
N TYR A 225 7.17 -3.35 -19.78
CA TYR A 225 8.26 -2.48 -20.19
C TYR A 225 9.60 -3.25 -20.13
N ASP A 226 10.30 -3.29 -21.26
CA ASP A 226 11.60 -3.95 -21.39
C ASP A 226 12.72 -3.02 -20.91
N LEU A 227 13.40 -3.43 -19.84
CA LEU A 227 14.48 -2.68 -19.20
C LEU A 227 15.78 -2.62 -20.00
N ARG A 228 15.94 -3.46 -21.05
CA ARG A 228 17.13 -3.46 -21.92
C ARG A 228 16.97 -2.50 -23.08
N THR A 229 15.78 -2.42 -23.63
CA THR A 229 15.46 -1.56 -24.78
C THR A 229 14.91 -0.20 -24.38
N GLY A 230 14.41 -0.06 -23.16
CA GLY A 230 13.77 1.17 -22.68
C GLY A 230 12.44 1.46 -23.37
N LYS A 231 11.66 0.42 -23.68
CA LYS A 231 10.42 0.56 -24.43
C LYS A 231 9.28 -0.27 -23.83
N GLU A 232 8.08 0.26 -24.01
CA GLU A 232 6.84 -0.51 -23.84
C GLU A 232 6.80 -1.66 -24.83
N THR A 233 6.38 -2.84 -24.37
CA THR A 233 6.38 -4.06 -25.21
C THR A 233 4.99 -4.64 -25.42
N LEU A 234 4.13 -4.60 -24.42
CA LEU A 234 2.77 -5.12 -24.48
C LEU A 234 1.82 -4.19 -23.76
N LEU A 235 0.82 -3.67 -24.45
CA LEU A 235 -0.37 -3.05 -23.83
C LEU A 235 -1.18 -4.16 -23.16
N ILE A 236 -1.38 -4.03 -21.86
CA ILE A 236 -2.16 -4.99 -21.06
C ILE A 236 -3.60 -4.48 -20.90
N TYR A 237 -3.74 -3.20 -20.59
CA TYR A 237 -5.05 -2.58 -20.41
C TYR A 237 -5.00 -1.07 -20.63
N GLU A 238 -6.01 -0.55 -21.28
CA GLU A 238 -6.32 0.88 -21.41
C GLU A 238 -7.81 1.13 -21.19
N HIS A 239 -8.15 2.32 -20.75
CA HIS A 239 -9.53 2.76 -20.62
C HIS A 239 -9.76 4.02 -21.47
N ASP A 240 -10.91 4.08 -22.18
CA ASP A 240 -11.18 5.14 -23.16
C ASP A 240 -11.35 6.53 -22.52
N GLU A 241 -11.85 6.61 -21.28
CA GLU A 241 -12.23 7.88 -20.64
C GLU A 241 -11.26 8.32 -19.52
N VAL A 242 -10.60 7.39 -18.81
CA VAL A 242 -9.86 7.69 -17.58
C VAL A 242 -8.53 6.95 -17.49
N ASP A 243 -7.64 7.44 -16.63
CA ASP A 243 -6.41 6.76 -16.27
C ASP A 243 -6.69 5.49 -15.47
N ILE A 244 -5.81 4.48 -15.57
CA ILE A 244 -5.77 3.40 -14.60
C ILE A 244 -5.34 3.94 -13.23
N SER A 245 -5.96 3.43 -12.16
CA SER A 245 -5.65 3.86 -10.80
C SER A 245 -4.68 2.91 -10.09
N ARG A 246 -4.98 1.62 -10.10
CA ARG A 246 -4.21 0.62 -9.38
C ARG A 246 -4.14 -0.70 -10.14
N LEU A 247 -2.95 -1.31 -10.12
CA LEU A 247 -2.75 -2.69 -10.56
C LEU A 247 -2.95 -3.65 -9.38
N MET A 248 -3.75 -4.68 -9.57
CA MET A 248 -3.99 -5.74 -8.60
C MET A 248 -3.19 -6.98 -8.95
N ILE A 249 -2.63 -7.62 -7.94
CA ILE A 249 -1.78 -8.80 -8.09
C ILE A 249 -2.17 -9.91 -7.11
N SER A 250 -1.82 -11.14 -7.46
CA SER A 250 -1.69 -12.25 -6.54
C SER A 250 -0.20 -12.58 -6.39
N LYS A 251 0.36 -12.32 -5.22
CA LYS A 251 1.76 -12.65 -4.93
C LYS A 251 1.98 -14.16 -4.88
N LYS A 252 1.03 -14.89 -4.29
CA LYS A 252 1.06 -16.36 -4.20
C LYS A 252 1.05 -17.02 -5.57
N ARG A 253 0.13 -16.62 -6.45
CA ARG A 253 -0.02 -17.20 -7.78
C ARG A 253 0.91 -16.58 -8.83
N LYS A 254 1.63 -15.51 -8.46
CA LYS A 254 2.58 -14.78 -9.29
C LYS A 254 1.96 -14.30 -10.61
N LEU A 255 0.83 -13.61 -10.52
CA LEU A 255 0.14 -13.05 -11.68
C LEU A 255 -0.57 -11.72 -11.34
N ILE A 256 -0.82 -10.93 -12.36
CA ILE A 256 -1.68 -9.76 -12.27
C ILE A 256 -3.14 -10.23 -12.31
N THR A 257 -3.98 -9.72 -11.40
CA THR A 257 -5.37 -10.17 -11.26
C THR A 257 -6.36 -9.16 -11.84
N GLY A 258 -5.97 -7.93 -12.05
CA GLY A 258 -6.83 -6.92 -12.63
C GLY A 258 -6.29 -5.50 -12.42
N VAL A 259 -7.06 -4.53 -12.86
CA VAL A 259 -6.83 -3.10 -12.64
C VAL A 259 -8.08 -2.45 -12.05
N SER A 260 -7.89 -1.34 -11.35
CA SER A 260 -8.98 -0.46 -10.95
C SER A 260 -8.86 0.90 -11.60
N TYR A 261 -9.98 1.57 -11.76
CA TYR A 261 -10.09 2.93 -12.31
C TYR A 261 -11.32 3.63 -11.74
N TYR A 262 -11.36 4.95 -11.85
CA TYR A 262 -12.49 5.76 -11.38
C TYR A 262 -13.16 6.44 -12.57
N THR A 263 -14.48 6.24 -12.68
CA THR A 263 -15.36 7.09 -13.51
C THR A 263 -16.30 7.86 -12.58
N ASP A 264 -17.52 7.39 -12.40
CA ASP A 264 -18.45 7.86 -11.39
C ASP A 264 -18.19 7.23 -10.00
N ARG A 265 -17.60 6.05 -9.99
CA ARG A 265 -17.23 5.25 -8.82
C ARG A 265 -15.96 4.48 -9.09
N LEU A 266 -15.51 3.71 -8.11
CA LEU A 266 -14.44 2.74 -8.27
C LEU A 266 -14.94 1.54 -9.09
N HIS A 267 -14.24 1.24 -10.18
CA HIS A 267 -14.49 0.10 -11.05
C HIS A 267 -13.26 -0.80 -11.12
N TYR A 268 -13.51 -2.05 -11.50
CA TYR A 268 -12.47 -3.06 -11.69
C TYR A 268 -12.59 -3.68 -13.10
N HIS A 269 -11.44 -3.99 -13.67
CA HIS A 269 -11.33 -4.89 -14.82
C HIS A 269 -10.44 -6.06 -14.40
N PHE A 270 -10.98 -7.28 -14.45
CA PHE A 270 -10.29 -8.47 -13.99
C PHE A 270 -9.62 -9.21 -15.14
N PHE A 271 -8.38 -9.67 -14.91
CA PHE A 271 -7.65 -10.58 -15.80
C PHE A 271 -7.70 -12.02 -15.27
N ASP A 272 -8.27 -12.22 -14.10
CA ASP A 272 -8.25 -13.45 -13.33
C ASP A 272 -9.65 -13.80 -12.81
N ASP A 273 -10.17 -14.95 -13.23
CA ASP A 273 -11.54 -15.41 -12.92
C ASP A 273 -11.74 -15.61 -11.40
N GLU A 274 -10.71 -16.03 -10.65
CA GLU A 274 -10.83 -16.21 -9.19
C GLU A 274 -10.99 -14.88 -8.47
N ARG A 275 -10.27 -13.86 -8.92
CA ARG A 275 -10.38 -12.52 -8.34
C ARG A 275 -11.71 -11.86 -8.69
N GLU A 276 -12.20 -12.06 -9.93
CA GLU A 276 -13.52 -11.62 -10.35
C GLU A 276 -14.63 -12.31 -9.56
N LYS A 277 -14.53 -13.63 -9.39
CA LYS A 277 -15.46 -14.41 -8.57
C LYS A 277 -15.53 -13.91 -7.13
N LEU A 278 -14.37 -13.56 -6.54
CA LEU A 278 -14.36 -12.97 -5.21
C LEU A 278 -15.09 -11.63 -5.17
N GLN A 279 -14.86 -10.75 -6.14
CA GLN A 279 -15.54 -9.46 -6.18
C GLN A 279 -17.06 -9.63 -6.32
N ASN A 280 -17.50 -10.49 -7.24
CA ASN A 280 -18.92 -10.79 -7.44
C ASN A 280 -19.57 -11.35 -6.17
N PHE A 281 -18.86 -12.24 -5.45
CA PHE A 281 -19.34 -12.74 -4.17
C PHE A 281 -19.51 -11.62 -3.13
N LEU A 282 -18.55 -10.70 -3.04
CA LEU A 282 -18.63 -9.58 -2.09
C LEU A 282 -19.78 -8.63 -2.45
N ASP A 283 -19.96 -8.32 -3.73
CA ASP A 283 -21.01 -7.42 -4.21
C ASP A 283 -22.40 -8.02 -4.02
N ASP A 284 -22.53 -9.34 -4.18
CA ASP A 284 -23.78 -10.08 -3.89
C ASP A 284 -24.11 -10.10 -2.39
N LYS A 285 -23.11 -10.20 -1.52
CA LYS A 285 -23.27 -10.22 -0.06
C LYS A 285 -23.48 -8.86 0.56
N LEU A 286 -22.93 -7.81 -0.05
CA LEU A 286 -22.93 -6.43 0.43
C LEU A 286 -23.42 -5.49 -0.69
N PRO A 287 -24.68 -5.64 -1.14
CA PRO A 287 -25.21 -4.86 -2.25
C PRO A 287 -25.35 -3.38 -1.89
N GLY A 288 -25.03 -2.51 -2.85
CA GLY A 288 -25.15 -1.05 -2.70
C GLY A 288 -23.95 -0.37 -2.06
N TYR A 289 -22.88 -1.11 -1.75
CA TYR A 289 -21.63 -0.59 -1.23
C TYR A 289 -20.47 -0.82 -2.22
N GLU A 290 -19.42 -0.01 -2.09
CA GLU A 290 -18.14 -0.27 -2.72
C GLU A 290 -17.36 -1.25 -1.85
N ASN A 291 -17.09 -2.44 -2.38
CA ASN A 291 -16.45 -3.53 -1.68
C ASN A 291 -15.00 -3.69 -2.15
N SER A 292 -14.04 -3.49 -1.27
CA SER A 292 -12.63 -3.55 -1.58
C SER A 292 -11.90 -4.53 -0.66
N VAL A 293 -11.16 -5.46 -1.25
CA VAL A 293 -10.24 -6.31 -0.50
C VAL A 293 -9.04 -5.45 -0.06
N THR A 294 -8.75 -5.46 1.24
CA THR A 294 -7.70 -4.61 1.83
C THR A 294 -6.43 -5.37 2.21
N SER A 295 -6.54 -6.64 2.59
CA SER A 295 -5.39 -7.53 2.79
C SER A 295 -5.77 -8.98 2.55
N PHE A 296 -4.78 -9.80 2.16
CA PHE A 296 -4.87 -11.26 2.12
C PHE A 296 -3.90 -11.86 3.13
N ASP A 297 -4.18 -13.07 3.61
CA ASP A 297 -3.12 -13.89 4.17
C ASP A 297 -2.16 -14.37 3.04
N ARG A 298 -0.94 -14.82 3.40
CA ARG A 298 0.10 -15.23 2.43
C ARG A 298 -0.37 -16.35 1.49
N GLU A 299 -1.26 -17.19 1.95
CA GLU A 299 -1.82 -18.30 1.19
C GLU A 299 -3.09 -17.94 0.40
N GLU A 300 -3.54 -16.69 0.49
CA GLU A 300 -4.76 -16.19 -0.14
C GLU A 300 -5.99 -17.09 0.17
N ASN A 301 -6.06 -17.64 1.38
CA ASN A 301 -7.19 -18.43 1.88
C ASN A 301 -8.23 -17.58 2.59
N SER A 302 -7.82 -16.37 3.00
CA SER A 302 -8.69 -15.41 3.68
C SER A 302 -8.28 -13.98 3.33
N CYS A 303 -9.23 -13.05 3.48
CA CYS A 303 -8.95 -11.65 3.27
C CYS A 303 -9.77 -10.76 4.22
N THR A 304 -9.31 -9.54 4.41
CA THR A 304 -10.12 -8.45 4.97
C THR A 304 -10.76 -7.65 3.85
N VAL A 305 -11.99 -7.20 4.09
CA VAL A 305 -12.78 -6.45 3.13
C VAL A 305 -13.29 -5.19 3.80
N HIS A 306 -13.07 -4.06 3.16
CA HIS A 306 -13.74 -2.82 3.48
C HIS A 306 -14.96 -2.64 2.58
N SER A 307 -16.11 -2.33 3.17
CA SER A 307 -17.36 -2.07 2.46
C SER A 307 -17.93 -0.74 2.93
N GLY A 308 -18.05 0.22 2.03
CA GLY A 308 -18.45 1.59 2.34
C GLY A 308 -19.24 2.24 1.20
N SER A 309 -19.72 3.45 1.43
CA SER A 309 -20.43 4.23 0.41
C SER A 309 -20.21 5.73 0.63
N ASP A 310 -20.78 6.54 -0.26
CA ASP A 310 -20.83 8.00 -0.13
C ASP A 310 -21.54 8.49 1.15
N ARG A 311 -22.33 7.62 1.81
CA ARG A 311 -23.09 7.95 3.04
C ARG A 311 -22.53 7.35 4.31
N THR A 312 -21.54 6.46 4.22
CA THR A 312 -20.92 5.85 5.40
C THR A 312 -19.47 5.50 5.14
N LEU A 313 -18.63 5.68 6.16
CA LEU A 313 -17.26 5.11 6.12
C LEU A 313 -17.28 3.57 6.11
N GLY A 314 -18.45 2.96 6.40
CA GLY A 314 -18.68 1.54 6.24
C GLY A 314 -18.17 0.68 7.37
N ALA A 315 -17.89 -0.56 7.01
CA ALA A 315 -17.49 -1.61 7.92
C ALA A 315 -16.36 -2.47 7.34
N TYR A 316 -15.66 -3.14 8.23
CA TYR A 316 -14.71 -4.19 7.85
C TYR A 316 -15.30 -5.57 8.08
N TYR A 317 -14.93 -6.48 7.17
CA TYR A 317 -15.33 -7.87 7.18
C TYR A 317 -14.10 -8.77 7.05
N TYR A 318 -14.20 -9.96 7.61
CA TYR A 318 -13.30 -11.09 7.35
C TYR A 318 -14.00 -12.04 6.37
N CYS A 319 -13.32 -12.42 5.32
CA CYS A 319 -13.78 -13.35 4.31
C CYS A 319 -12.90 -14.61 4.34
N ASP A 320 -13.48 -15.76 4.66
CA ASP A 320 -12.84 -17.08 4.51
C ASP A 320 -13.15 -17.59 3.10
N LEU A 321 -12.12 -17.72 2.27
CA LEU A 321 -12.25 -18.11 0.86
C LEU A 321 -12.37 -19.62 0.67
N LYS A 322 -12.09 -20.43 1.70
CA LYS A 322 -12.31 -21.89 1.66
C LYS A 322 -13.78 -22.23 1.83
N SER A 323 -14.43 -21.59 2.78
CA SER A 323 -15.86 -21.78 3.08
C SER A 323 -16.77 -20.77 2.37
N TRP A 324 -16.22 -19.73 1.74
CA TRP A 324 -16.94 -18.59 1.16
C TRP A 324 -17.89 -17.95 2.18
N THR A 325 -17.37 -17.70 3.38
CA THR A 325 -18.13 -17.05 4.45
C THR A 325 -17.60 -15.64 4.69
N LEU A 326 -18.52 -14.71 4.90
CA LEU A 326 -18.24 -13.31 5.19
C LEU A 326 -18.73 -12.96 6.59
N THR A 327 -17.83 -12.57 7.47
CA THR A 327 -18.13 -12.22 8.86
C THR A 327 -17.82 -10.74 9.10
N LYS A 328 -18.81 -9.97 9.57
CA LYS A 328 -18.61 -8.58 9.94
C LYS A 328 -17.70 -8.49 11.16
N LEU A 329 -16.67 -7.67 11.08
CA LEU A 329 -15.73 -7.42 12.16
C LEU A 329 -16.18 -6.24 13.03
N PHE A 330 -16.45 -5.08 12.42
CA PHE A 330 -16.91 -3.86 13.10
C PHE A 330 -17.31 -2.78 12.09
N ASP A 331 -18.07 -1.80 12.57
CA ASP A 331 -18.36 -0.56 11.86
C ASP A 331 -17.27 0.49 12.16
N LEU A 332 -16.93 1.32 11.16
CA LEU A 332 -15.94 2.40 11.34
C LEU A 332 -16.48 3.57 12.11
N THR A 333 -17.73 3.92 11.89
CA THR A 333 -18.42 5.07 12.50
C THR A 333 -19.80 4.69 13.04
N PRO A 334 -19.90 3.80 14.06
CA PRO A 334 -21.19 3.27 14.53
C PRO A 334 -22.11 4.32 15.14
N TRP A 335 -21.62 5.54 15.39
CA TRP A 335 -22.41 6.67 15.89
C TRP A 335 -23.05 7.52 14.79
N LEU A 336 -22.76 7.26 13.51
CA LEU A 336 -23.36 7.93 12.36
C LEU A 336 -24.31 6.97 11.64
N SER A 337 -25.49 7.47 11.29
CA SER A 337 -26.48 6.71 10.50
C SER A 337 -26.43 7.14 9.05
N GLU A 338 -26.38 6.19 8.12
CA GLU A 338 -26.47 6.43 6.68
C GLU A 338 -27.72 7.21 6.28
N ASN A 339 -28.82 7.02 7.02
CA ASN A 339 -30.09 7.69 6.75
C ASN A 339 -30.04 9.19 7.01
N ASP A 340 -29.06 9.65 7.79
CA ASP A 340 -28.84 11.07 8.09
C ASP A 340 -27.88 11.74 7.12
N MET A 341 -27.27 10.97 6.18
CA MET A 341 -26.30 11.46 5.21
C MET A 341 -26.92 11.69 3.84
N ALA A 342 -26.39 12.68 3.12
CA ALA A 342 -26.82 12.98 1.77
C ALA A 342 -26.15 12.02 0.78
N GLU A 343 -26.90 11.59 -0.23
CA GLU A 343 -26.38 10.85 -1.36
C GLU A 343 -25.51 11.77 -2.24
N MET A 344 -24.33 11.31 -2.63
CA MET A 344 -23.48 11.99 -3.61
C MET A 344 -23.82 11.50 -5.02
N LYS A 345 -24.21 12.45 -5.88
CA LYS A 345 -24.58 12.14 -7.28
C LYS A 345 -23.44 12.53 -8.20
N PRO A 346 -22.84 11.61 -8.92
CA PRO A 346 -21.84 11.93 -9.93
C PRO A 346 -22.50 12.74 -11.06
N ILE A 347 -21.78 13.72 -11.56
CA ILE A 347 -22.20 14.55 -12.69
C ILE A 347 -21.12 14.56 -13.75
N LYS A 348 -21.52 14.73 -15.01
CA LYS A 348 -20.61 15.02 -16.12
C LYS A 348 -20.95 16.41 -16.69
N TYR A 349 -19.93 17.17 -17.05
CA TYR A 349 -20.12 18.44 -17.75
C TYR A 349 -18.99 18.66 -18.75
N THR A 350 -19.28 19.48 -19.76
CA THR A 350 -18.27 19.86 -20.76
C THR A 350 -17.60 21.16 -20.32
N SER A 351 -16.28 21.16 -20.18
CA SER A 351 -15.48 22.34 -19.87
C SER A 351 -15.42 23.30 -21.07
N ARG A 352 -14.84 24.49 -20.87
CA ARG A 352 -14.78 25.54 -21.93
C ARG A 352 -13.93 25.14 -23.15
N ASP A 353 -12.97 24.27 -22.95
CA ASP A 353 -12.10 23.70 -23.99
C ASP A 353 -12.67 22.44 -24.66
N GLY A 354 -13.88 22.03 -24.27
CA GLY A 354 -14.60 20.91 -24.86
C GLY A 354 -14.32 19.55 -24.21
N LEU A 355 -13.51 19.49 -23.14
CA LEU A 355 -13.27 18.25 -22.40
C LEU A 355 -14.48 17.87 -21.56
N VAL A 356 -14.79 16.59 -21.53
CA VAL A 356 -15.78 16.02 -20.59
C VAL A 356 -15.12 15.78 -19.25
N ILE A 357 -15.65 16.42 -18.22
CA ILE A 357 -15.20 16.30 -16.84
C ILE A 357 -16.20 15.46 -16.05
N HIS A 358 -15.71 14.49 -15.30
CA HIS A 358 -16.46 13.59 -14.43
C HIS A 358 -16.49 14.10 -13.00
#